data_d99df90ba38badbd764dfef2e06440d0
#
_entry.id   d99df90ba38badbd764dfef2e06440d0
#
_cell.length_a   1.000
_cell.length_b   1.000
_cell.length_c   1.000
_cell.angle_alpha   90.00
_cell.angle_beta   90.00
_cell.angle_gamma   90.00
#
_symmetry.space_group_name_H-M   'P 1'
#
loop_
_entity.id
_entity.type
_entity.pdbx_description
1 polymer ?
#
loop_
_entity_poly.entity_id
_entity_poly.type
_entity_poly.pdbx_seq_one_letter_code
_entity_poly.pdbx_strand_id
1 'polypeptide(L)'
;KPVFTAPGAAFDARQCAAGKKMLSIPNSSANPFLKGIIKREGVVGQELGLQVQEWQNQGQPSQWAQGVEFAVRNKFDIINLISGVDPKTLEPQIRAAKAAGVRTMTSHFYDPSQPVNPLTAASLPVGFNQIGKLLADWATMRSNGNAQIIVIKSAEVPPTEPLMKGLREQLAAHCPKCRIV
;
A
#
# COMPACT_ATOMS: atom_id res chain seq x y z
N LYS A 1 15.78 18.24 7.55
CA LYS A 1 14.67 17.56 6.84
C LYS A 1 15.18 17.20 5.44
N PRO A 2 14.91 15.98 4.94
CA PRO A 2 15.27 15.65 3.58
C PRO A 2 14.50 16.56 2.62
N VAL A 3 15.19 17.04 1.58
CA VAL A 3 14.57 17.81 0.50
C VAL A 3 13.87 16.83 -0.43
N PHE A 4 12.61 17.08 -0.73
CA PHE A 4 11.88 16.27 -1.70
C PHE A 4 12.51 16.44 -3.08
N THR A 5 12.86 15.32 -3.71
CA THR A 5 13.31 15.26 -5.10
C THR A 5 12.26 14.53 -5.90
N ALA A 6 11.71 15.18 -6.93
CA ALA A 6 10.72 14.55 -7.80
C ALA A 6 11.35 13.37 -8.57
N PRO A 7 10.63 12.23 -8.71
CA PRO A 7 11.16 11.03 -9.36
C PRO A 7 11.29 11.17 -10.89
N GLY A 8 10.83 12.26 -11.47
CA GLY A 8 10.85 12.50 -12.91
C GLY A 8 10.51 13.93 -13.28
N ALA A 9 10.45 14.19 -14.58
CA ALA A 9 10.04 15.48 -15.11
C ALA A 9 8.58 15.80 -14.73
N ALA A 10 8.28 17.09 -14.52
CA ALA A 10 6.92 17.54 -14.29
C ALA A 10 6.03 17.25 -15.51
N PHE A 11 4.82 16.78 -15.27
CA PHE A 11 3.80 16.57 -16.31
C PHE A 11 2.43 17.00 -15.79
N ASP A 12 1.52 17.30 -16.71
CA ASP A 12 0.14 17.63 -16.36
C ASP A 12 -0.68 16.33 -16.18
N ALA A 13 -0.88 15.93 -14.94
CA ALA A 13 -1.61 14.72 -14.61
C ALA A 13 -3.10 14.75 -15.02
N ARG A 14 -3.69 15.93 -15.22
CA ARG A 14 -5.08 16.08 -15.68
C ARG A 14 -5.27 15.48 -17.08
N GLN A 15 -4.27 15.58 -17.95
CA GLN A 15 -4.34 15.00 -19.30
C GLN A 15 -4.57 13.47 -19.28
N CYS A 16 -4.10 12.81 -18.22
CA CYS A 16 -4.25 11.35 -18.07
C CYS A 16 -5.44 10.96 -17.19
N ALA A 17 -5.82 11.80 -16.23
CA ALA A 17 -6.76 11.47 -15.15
C ALA A 17 -8.18 12.00 -15.41
N ALA A 18 -8.34 13.10 -16.14
CA ALA A 18 -9.64 13.74 -16.35
C ALA A 18 -10.63 12.79 -17.03
N GLY A 19 -11.83 12.69 -16.45
CA GLY A 19 -12.91 11.83 -16.94
C GLY A 19 -12.74 10.34 -16.63
N LYS A 20 -11.65 9.94 -15.96
CA LYS A 20 -11.41 8.56 -15.54
C LYS A 20 -12.09 8.23 -14.22
N LYS A 21 -12.34 6.92 -14.00
CA LYS A 21 -12.93 6.39 -12.77
C LYS A 21 -11.98 5.41 -12.10
N MET A 22 -11.72 5.60 -10.82
CA MET A 22 -10.91 4.70 -9.99
C MET A 22 -11.74 4.12 -8.86
N LEU A 23 -11.71 2.80 -8.71
CA LEU A 23 -12.25 2.09 -7.56
C LEU A 23 -11.11 1.75 -6.60
N SER A 24 -11.17 2.28 -5.39
CA SER A 24 -10.23 1.97 -4.31
C SER A 24 -10.80 0.84 -3.45
N ILE A 25 -10.09 -0.28 -3.40
CA ILE A 25 -10.46 -1.47 -2.62
C ILE A 25 -9.49 -1.59 -1.44
N PRO A 26 -9.85 -1.09 -0.25
CA PRO A 26 -9.04 -1.25 0.96
C PRO A 26 -9.09 -2.70 1.44
N ASN A 27 -8.08 -3.10 2.21
CA ASN A 27 -8.13 -4.39 2.90
C ASN A 27 -9.38 -4.50 3.80
N SER A 28 -9.75 -3.41 4.50
CA SER A 28 -11.01 -3.30 5.23
C SER A 28 -11.44 -1.84 5.34
N SER A 29 -12.71 -1.55 5.07
CA SER A 29 -13.29 -0.21 5.24
C SER A 29 -13.44 0.22 6.70
N ALA A 30 -13.27 -0.70 7.66
CA ALA A 30 -13.26 -0.35 9.08
C ALA A 30 -11.96 0.33 9.52
N ASN A 31 -10.85 0.20 8.75
CA ASN A 31 -9.54 0.72 9.11
C ASN A 31 -9.46 2.25 8.95
N PRO A 32 -9.28 3.03 10.04
CA PRO A 32 -9.28 4.50 9.97
C PRO A 32 -8.09 5.06 9.17
N PHE A 33 -6.95 4.38 9.15
CA PHE A 33 -5.80 4.77 8.35
C PHE A 33 -6.13 4.71 6.85
N LEU A 34 -6.77 3.62 6.40
CA LEU A 34 -7.17 3.45 5.00
C LEU A 34 -8.27 4.43 4.59
N LYS A 35 -9.23 4.70 5.48
CA LYS A 35 -10.21 5.78 5.25
C LYS A 35 -9.55 7.13 5.01
N GLY A 36 -8.49 7.45 5.79
CA GLY A 36 -7.72 8.68 5.61
C GLY A 36 -7.06 8.75 4.23
N ILE A 37 -6.47 7.65 3.76
CA ILE A 37 -5.85 7.57 2.43
C ILE A 37 -6.91 7.80 1.36
N ILE A 38 -8.01 7.04 1.35
CA ILE A 38 -9.05 7.11 0.31
C ILE A 38 -9.70 8.50 0.29
N LYS A 39 -9.93 9.11 1.46
CA LYS A 39 -10.40 10.49 1.53
C LYS A 39 -9.46 11.46 0.80
N ARG A 40 -8.15 11.30 0.97
CA ARG A 40 -7.16 12.14 0.27
C ARG A 40 -7.08 11.83 -1.21
N GLU A 41 -7.20 10.56 -1.61
CA GLU A 41 -7.33 10.18 -3.03
C GLU A 41 -8.52 10.90 -3.68
N GLY A 42 -9.66 10.96 -2.99
CA GLY A 42 -10.84 11.69 -3.47
C GLY A 42 -10.61 13.18 -3.66
N VAL A 43 -9.91 13.84 -2.72
CA VAL A 43 -9.56 15.27 -2.84
C VAL A 43 -8.66 15.52 -4.05
N VAL A 44 -7.56 14.76 -4.18
CA VAL A 44 -6.64 14.90 -5.31
C VAL A 44 -7.34 14.50 -6.62
N GLY A 45 -8.19 13.47 -6.57
CA GLY A 45 -8.99 13.04 -7.71
C GLY A 45 -9.85 14.18 -8.26
N GLN A 46 -10.56 14.92 -7.40
CA GLN A 46 -11.37 16.07 -7.81
C GLN A 46 -10.53 17.15 -8.52
N GLU A 47 -9.33 17.44 -7.99
CA GLU A 47 -8.41 18.43 -8.60
C GLU A 47 -7.95 17.99 -9.99
N LEU A 48 -7.84 16.67 -10.22
CA LEU A 48 -7.40 16.08 -11.49
C LEU A 48 -8.55 15.72 -12.44
N GLY A 49 -9.80 15.88 -12.02
CA GLY A 49 -10.96 15.40 -12.78
C GLY A 49 -11.13 13.88 -12.79
N LEU A 50 -10.49 13.15 -11.84
CA LEU A 50 -10.62 11.71 -11.62
C LEU A 50 -11.75 11.43 -10.62
N GLN A 51 -12.68 10.58 -10.98
CA GLN A 51 -13.70 10.10 -10.05
C GLN A 51 -13.15 8.95 -9.21
N VAL A 52 -13.07 9.14 -7.88
CA VAL A 52 -12.61 8.13 -6.94
C VAL A 52 -13.78 7.59 -6.13
N GLN A 53 -13.94 6.29 -6.09
CA GLN A 53 -14.95 5.60 -5.29
C GLN A 53 -14.31 4.54 -4.41
N GLU A 54 -14.74 4.43 -3.15
CA GLU A 54 -14.36 3.33 -2.26
C GLU A 54 -15.29 2.14 -2.45
N TRP A 55 -14.72 0.93 -2.52
CA TRP A 55 -15.45 -0.32 -2.35
C TRP A 55 -15.56 -0.67 -0.88
N GLN A 56 -16.75 -0.54 -0.31
CA GLN A 56 -17.00 -0.85 1.09
C GLN A 56 -16.93 -2.36 1.34
N ASN A 57 -16.07 -2.78 2.30
CA ASN A 57 -15.88 -4.18 2.64
C ASN A 57 -15.43 -4.37 4.09
N GLN A 58 -15.51 -5.62 4.58
CA GLN A 58 -15.16 -6.03 5.95
C GLN A 58 -13.85 -6.86 5.99
N GLY A 59 -13.06 -6.86 4.93
CA GLY A 59 -11.79 -7.56 4.87
C GLY A 59 -11.87 -9.02 4.42
N GLN A 60 -12.97 -9.42 3.79
CA GLN A 60 -13.11 -10.78 3.28
C GLN A 60 -12.63 -10.87 1.83
N PRO A 61 -11.81 -11.87 1.46
CA PRO A 61 -11.32 -12.05 0.08
C PRO A 61 -12.45 -12.10 -0.98
N SER A 62 -13.57 -12.71 -0.65
CA SER A 62 -14.75 -12.75 -1.52
C SER A 62 -15.32 -11.35 -1.83
N GLN A 63 -15.28 -10.45 -0.85
CA GLN A 63 -15.72 -9.06 -1.04
C GLN A 63 -14.76 -8.27 -1.92
N TRP A 64 -13.44 -8.52 -1.82
CA TRP A 64 -12.47 -7.90 -2.73
C TRP A 64 -12.67 -8.37 -4.16
N ALA A 65 -12.91 -9.68 -4.37
CA ALA A 65 -13.23 -10.24 -5.68
C ALA A 65 -14.47 -9.57 -6.27
N GLN A 66 -15.55 -9.44 -5.49
CA GLN A 66 -16.77 -8.73 -5.90
C GLN A 66 -16.49 -7.26 -6.27
N GLY A 67 -15.57 -6.60 -5.55
CA GLY A 67 -15.13 -5.23 -5.86
C GLY A 67 -14.47 -5.14 -7.24
N VAL A 68 -13.58 -6.08 -7.57
CA VAL A 68 -12.95 -6.14 -8.90
C VAL A 68 -14.00 -6.37 -9.99
N GLU A 69 -14.91 -7.31 -9.79
CA GLU A 69 -16.00 -7.59 -10.73
C GLU A 69 -16.95 -6.40 -10.89
N PHE A 70 -17.26 -5.70 -9.79
CA PHE A 70 -18.05 -4.46 -9.83
C PHE A 70 -17.35 -3.39 -10.69
N ALA A 71 -16.04 -3.20 -10.52
CA ALA A 71 -15.28 -2.25 -11.33
C ALA A 71 -15.38 -2.55 -12.82
N VAL A 72 -15.28 -3.82 -13.21
CA VAL A 72 -15.41 -4.25 -14.60
C VAL A 72 -16.83 -3.95 -15.14
N ARG A 73 -17.87 -4.39 -14.43
CA ARG A 73 -19.27 -4.17 -14.86
C ARG A 73 -19.63 -2.70 -14.97
N ASN A 74 -19.07 -1.84 -14.12
CA ASN A 74 -19.37 -0.40 -14.09
C ASN A 74 -18.35 0.45 -14.86
N LYS A 75 -17.52 -0.19 -15.68
CA LYS A 75 -16.57 0.48 -16.58
C LYS A 75 -15.66 1.48 -15.84
N PHE A 76 -15.05 1.02 -14.76
CA PHE A 76 -13.95 1.75 -14.15
C PHE A 76 -12.71 1.62 -15.04
N ASP A 77 -11.85 2.62 -14.99
CA ASP A 77 -10.57 2.60 -15.71
C ASP A 77 -9.45 1.98 -14.86
N ILE A 78 -9.52 2.20 -13.54
CA ILE A 78 -8.47 1.84 -12.59
C ILE A 78 -9.08 1.17 -11.36
N ILE A 79 -8.40 0.13 -10.88
CA ILE A 79 -8.63 -0.47 -9.56
C ILE A 79 -7.36 -0.24 -8.73
N ASN A 80 -7.50 0.35 -7.55
CA ASN A 80 -6.43 0.47 -6.57
C ASN A 80 -6.66 -0.51 -5.42
N LEU A 81 -5.81 -1.53 -5.30
CA LEU A 81 -5.79 -2.48 -4.19
C LEU A 81 -4.91 -1.90 -3.08
N ILE A 82 -5.51 -1.57 -1.92
CA ILE A 82 -4.82 -0.83 -0.86
C ILE A 82 -4.50 -1.74 0.33
N SER A 83 -3.22 -1.77 0.70
CA SER A 83 -2.73 -2.26 1.98
C SER A 83 -3.28 -3.62 2.43
N GLY A 84 -2.74 -4.71 1.90
CA GLY A 84 -3.05 -6.08 2.33
C GLY A 84 -3.99 -6.85 1.42
N VAL A 85 -4.52 -6.23 0.37
CA VAL A 85 -5.23 -6.96 -0.69
C VAL A 85 -4.19 -7.53 -1.65
N ASP A 86 -3.81 -8.80 -1.44
CA ASP A 86 -2.79 -9.45 -2.29
C ASP A 86 -3.37 -9.73 -3.69
N PRO A 87 -2.76 -9.16 -4.75
CA PRO A 87 -3.17 -9.44 -6.12
C PRO A 87 -3.17 -10.94 -6.49
N LYS A 88 -2.35 -11.75 -5.86
CA LYS A 88 -2.29 -13.20 -6.11
C LYS A 88 -3.59 -13.90 -5.71
N THR A 89 -4.25 -13.44 -4.66
CA THR A 89 -5.55 -14.01 -4.23
C THR A 89 -6.70 -13.65 -5.16
N LEU A 90 -6.50 -12.65 -6.01
CA LEU A 90 -7.47 -12.11 -6.97
C LEU A 90 -7.03 -12.32 -8.43
N GLU A 91 -6.08 -13.22 -8.67
CA GLU A 91 -5.50 -13.40 -10.01
C GLU A 91 -6.54 -13.58 -11.12
N PRO A 92 -7.55 -14.48 -10.98
CA PRO A 92 -8.57 -14.65 -12.00
C PRO A 92 -9.34 -13.36 -12.30
N GLN A 93 -9.73 -12.62 -11.27
CA GLN A 93 -10.50 -11.38 -11.39
C GLN A 93 -9.64 -10.26 -12.01
N ILE A 94 -8.36 -10.15 -11.63
CA ILE A 94 -7.45 -9.15 -12.17
C ILE A 94 -7.16 -9.43 -13.66
N ARG A 95 -7.01 -10.71 -14.04
CA ARG A 95 -6.87 -11.08 -15.45
C ARG A 95 -8.11 -10.74 -16.27
N ALA A 96 -9.30 -10.99 -15.72
CA ALA A 96 -10.56 -10.61 -16.35
C ALA A 96 -10.69 -9.08 -16.47
N ALA A 97 -10.34 -8.33 -15.41
CA ALA A 97 -10.32 -6.87 -15.43
C ALA A 97 -9.37 -6.34 -16.51
N LYS A 98 -8.17 -6.88 -16.61
CA LYS A 98 -7.19 -6.52 -17.64
C LYS A 98 -7.73 -6.79 -19.06
N ALA A 99 -8.37 -7.94 -19.28
CA ALA A 99 -8.99 -8.28 -20.57
C ALA A 99 -10.13 -7.33 -20.95
N ALA A 100 -10.84 -6.79 -19.93
CA ALA A 100 -11.88 -5.77 -20.10
C ALA A 100 -11.33 -4.33 -20.21
N GLY A 101 -10.00 -4.13 -20.20
CA GLY A 101 -9.37 -2.81 -20.29
C GLY A 101 -9.23 -2.08 -18.95
N VAL A 102 -9.60 -2.68 -17.82
CA VAL A 102 -9.47 -2.11 -16.49
C VAL A 102 -8.07 -2.41 -15.93
N ARG A 103 -7.35 -1.38 -15.53
CA ARG A 103 -5.98 -1.52 -15.01
C ARG A 103 -6.00 -1.63 -13.49
N THR A 104 -5.27 -2.61 -12.96
CA THR A 104 -5.12 -2.78 -11.51
C THR A 104 -3.77 -2.26 -11.06
N MET A 105 -3.75 -1.52 -9.96
CA MET A 105 -2.54 -1.10 -9.27
C MET A 105 -2.60 -1.49 -7.80
N THR A 106 -1.45 -1.46 -7.13
CA THR A 106 -1.34 -1.63 -5.67
C THR A 106 -0.78 -0.39 -5.03
N SER A 107 -1.24 -0.06 -3.83
CA SER A 107 -0.66 0.98 -3.00
C SER A 107 -0.52 0.53 -1.55
N HIS A 108 0.53 1.01 -0.85
CA HIS A 108 0.81 0.67 0.55
C HIS A 108 0.91 -0.84 0.83
N PHE A 109 1.43 -1.63 -0.12
CA PHE A 109 1.45 -3.08 -0.02
C PHE A 109 2.86 -3.67 -0.14
N TYR A 110 3.69 -3.15 -1.03
CA TYR A 110 5.06 -3.61 -1.26
C TYR A 110 6.09 -2.63 -0.70
N ASP A 111 7.25 -3.16 -0.32
CA ASP A 111 8.47 -2.38 -0.09
C ASP A 111 9.16 -2.10 -1.43
N PRO A 112 9.86 -0.96 -1.63
CA PRO A 112 10.60 -0.68 -2.86
C PRO A 112 11.63 -1.72 -3.25
N SER A 113 12.11 -2.52 -2.29
CA SER A 113 13.05 -3.64 -2.54
C SER A 113 12.37 -4.88 -3.11
N GLN A 114 11.05 -4.95 -3.10
CA GLN A 114 10.27 -6.09 -3.61
C GLN A 114 9.96 -5.92 -5.10
N PRO A 115 9.96 -7.01 -5.89
CA PRO A 115 9.63 -6.92 -7.30
C PRO A 115 8.17 -6.51 -7.51
N VAL A 116 7.92 -5.76 -8.58
CA VAL A 116 6.56 -5.42 -9.00
C VAL A 116 5.80 -6.70 -9.37
N ASN A 117 4.57 -6.84 -8.86
CA ASN A 117 3.73 -7.98 -9.19
C ASN A 117 3.30 -7.90 -10.67
N PRO A 118 3.55 -8.93 -11.49
CA PRO A 118 3.24 -8.91 -12.94
C PRO A 118 1.74 -8.86 -13.26
N LEU A 119 0.88 -9.12 -12.27
CA LEU A 119 -0.57 -9.00 -12.43
C LEU A 119 -1.04 -7.54 -12.41
N THR A 120 -0.22 -6.62 -11.89
CA THR A 120 -0.58 -5.21 -11.72
C THR A 120 0.13 -4.33 -12.75
N ALA A 121 -0.53 -3.25 -13.16
CA ALA A 121 0.01 -2.28 -14.10
C ALA A 121 0.97 -1.28 -13.42
N ALA A 122 0.80 -1.06 -12.13
CA ALA A 122 1.62 -0.16 -11.33
C ALA A 122 1.63 -0.56 -9.85
N SER A 123 2.63 -0.10 -9.13
CA SER A 123 2.71 -0.20 -7.67
C SER A 123 3.18 1.13 -7.10
N LEU A 124 2.56 1.55 -5.99
CA LEU A 124 3.02 2.65 -5.13
C LEU A 124 3.54 2.04 -3.83
N PRO A 125 4.83 1.68 -3.78
CA PRO A 125 5.41 1.02 -2.61
C PRO A 125 5.60 2.00 -1.45
N VAL A 126 5.76 1.43 -0.25
CA VAL A 126 6.12 2.16 0.98
C VAL A 126 7.40 1.54 1.53
N GLY A 127 8.33 2.38 1.98
CA GLY A 127 9.62 1.94 2.53
C GLY A 127 9.48 1.23 3.87
N PHE A 128 8.91 0.04 3.90
CA PHE A 128 8.70 -0.74 5.13
C PHE A 128 10.01 -1.10 5.82
N ASN A 129 11.07 -1.39 5.06
CA ASN A 129 12.40 -1.59 5.63
C ASN A 129 12.88 -0.33 6.37
N GLN A 130 12.71 0.84 5.76
CA GLN A 130 13.06 2.11 6.40
C GLN A 130 12.20 2.40 7.63
N ILE A 131 10.91 2.07 7.60
CA ILE A 131 10.02 2.18 8.77
C ILE A 131 10.55 1.29 9.91
N GLY A 132 10.97 0.07 9.62
CA GLY A 132 11.59 -0.82 10.61
C GLY A 132 12.82 -0.21 11.25
N LYS A 133 13.71 0.42 10.47
CA LYS A 133 14.89 1.14 10.99
C LYS A 133 14.50 2.30 11.90
N LEU A 134 13.53 3.13 11.49
CA LEU A 134 13.06 4.25 12.31
C LEU A 134 12.42 3.78 13.63
N LEU A 135 11.71 2.66 13.63
CA LEU A 135 11.17 2.06 14.87
C LEU A 135 12.29 1.59 15.80
N ALA A 136 13.36 1.01 15.25
CA ALA A 136 14.55 0.63 16.03
C ALA A 136 15.24 1.85 16.64
N ASP A 137 15.44 2.92 15.87
CA ASP A 137 16.04 4.17 16.35
C ASP A 137 15.20 4.79 17.46
N TRP A 138 13.88 4.83 17.27
CA TRP A 138 12.96 5.32 18.30
C TRP A 138 13.05 4.50 19.59
N ALA A 139 13.03 3.18 19.50
CA ALA A 139 13.14 2.28 20.66
C ALA A 139 14.50 2.47 21.37
N THR A 140 15.59 2.59 20.61
CA THR A 140 16.94 2.84 21.12
C THR A 140 17.00 4.16 21.91
N MET A 141 16.49 5.23 21.33
CA MET A 141 16.46 6.55 21.97
C MET A 141 15.59 6.57 23.24
N ARG A 142 14.39 5.97 23.18
CA ARG A 142 13.44 5.96 24.31
C ARG A 142 13.92 5.14 25.49
N SER A 143 14.77 4.14 25.26
CA SER A 143 15.28 3.23 26.31
C SER A 143 16.73 3.52 26.70
N ASN A 144 17.34 4.59 26.21
CA ASN A 144 18.78 4.85 26.37
C ASN A 144 19.63 3.62 25.99
N GLY A 145 19.28 2.96 24.89
CA GLY A 145 20.03 1.82 24.35
C GLY A 145 19.82 0.49 25.07
N ASN A 146 18.72 0.30 25.82
CA ASN A 146 18.44 -0.93 26.56
C ASN A 146 16.95 -1.34 26.46
N ALA A 147 16.42 -1.43 25.25
CA ALA A 147 15.03 -1.81 25.01
C ALA A 147 14.79 -3.33 25.07
N GLN A 148 13.67 -3.71 25.69
CA GLN A 148 13.01 -5.00 25.48
C GLN A 148 11.77 -4.76 24.61
N ILE A 149 11.74 -5.37 23.42
CA ILE A 149 10.78 -5.05 22.38
C ILE A 149 9.91 -6.25 22.10
N ILE A 150 8.59 -6.10 22.24
CA ILE A 150 7.61 -7.06 21.77
C ILE A 150 7.12 -6.59 20.40
N VAL A 151 7.19 -7.46 19.40
CA VAL A 151 6.69 -7.16 18.06
C VAL A 151 5.48 -8.03 17.75
N ILE A 152 4.32 -7.39 17.58
CA ILE A 152 3.12 -8.06 17.08
C ILE A 152 3.15 -7.98 15.55
N LYS A 153 3.22 -9.13 14.89
CA LYS A 153 3.32 -9.22 13.43
C LYS A 153 2.29 -10.20 12.85
N SER A 154 1.89 -9.97 11.61
CA SER A 154 1.18 -10.95 10.80
C SER A 154 2.14 -11.50 9.75
N ALA A 155 2.33 -12.83 9.74
CA ALA A 155 3.19 -13.50 8.76
C ALA A 155 2.61 -13.49 7.34
N GLU A 156 1.30 -13.30 7.23
CA GLU A 156 0.57 -13.30 5.95
C GLU A 156 0.63 -11.95 5.21
N VAL A 157 1.13 -10.91 5.88
CA VAL A 157 1.19 -9.56 5.31
C VAL A 157 2.58 -9.30 4.71
N PRO A 158 2.72 -9.16 3.38
CA PRO A 158 4.00 -9.00 2.69
C PRO A 158 4.95 -7.91 3.23
N PRO A 159 4.46 -6.76 3.72
CA PRO A 159 5.29 -5.74 4.36
C PRO A 159 6.04 -6.19 5.63
N THR A 160 5.59 -7.27 6.27
CA THR A 160 6.15 -7.74 7.56
C THR A 160 7.64 -8.07 7.46
N GLU A 161 8.04 -8.80 6.42
CA GLU A 161 9.45 -9.22 6.29
C GLU A 161 10.41 -8.06 6.05
N PRO A 162 10.19 -7.13 5.09
CA PRO A 162 11.05 -5.95 4.94
C PRO A 162 11.09 -5.08 6.21
N LEU A 163 9.97 -4.90 6.91
CA LEU A 163 9.92 -4.13 8.16
C LEU A 163 10.76 -4.80 9.25
N MET A 164 10.58 -6.10 9.46
CA MET A 164 11.33 -6.87 10.46
C MET A 164 12.83 -6.92 10.14
N LYS A 165 13.18 -7.00 8.85
CA LYS A 165 14.57 -6.92 8.41
C LYS A 165 15.20 -5.60 8.83
N GLY A 166 14.55 -4.48 8.49
CA GLY A 166 15.03 -3.14 8.86
C GLY A 166 15.16 -2.96 10.37
N LEU A 167 14.17 -3.42 11.15
CA LEU A 167 14.19 -3.36 12.60
C LEU A 167 15.39 -4.12 13.18
N ARG A 168 15.60 -5.37 12.75
CA ARG A 168 16.69 -6.21 13.27
C ARG A 168 18.07 -5.68 12.90
N GLU A 169 18.26 -5.29 11.64
CA GLU A 169 19.53 -4.73 11.16
C GLU A 169 19.92 -3.47 11.92
N GLN A 170 18.97 -2.58 12.13
CA GLN A 170 19.20 -1.31 12.81
C GLN A 170 19.50 -1.51 14.31
N LEU A 171 18.76 -2.40 14.99
CA LEU A 171 19.04 -2.74 16.37
C LEU A 171 20.42 -3.39 16.52
N ALA A 172 20.79 -4.31 15.65
CA ALA A 172 22.10 -4.95 15.68
C ALA A 172 23.25 -3.95 15.52
N ALA A 173 23.06 -2.94 14.65
CA ALA A 173 24.09 -1.94 14.36
C ALA A 173 24.20 -0.87 15.46
N HIS A 174 23.08 -0.46 16.08
CA HIS A 174 23.04 0.73 16.93
C HIS A 174 22.56 0.49 18.36
N CYS A 175 22.06 -0.70 18.68
CA CYS A 175 21.58 -1.03 20.04
C CYS A 175 21.93 -2.47 20.45
N PRO A 176 23.22 -2.78 20.73
CA PRO A 176 23.64 -4.15 21.03
C PRO A 176 23.05 -4.72 22.33
N LYS A 177 22.52 -3.88 23.22
CA LYS A 177 21.81 -4.31 24.44
C LYS A 177 20.30 -4.47 24.24
N CYS A 178 19.73 -3.96 23.14
CA CYS A 178 18.32 -4.15 22.85
C CYS A 178 18.00 -5.61 22.48
N ARG A 179 16.80 -6.06 22.86
CA ARG A 179 16.33 -7.44 22.57
C ARG A 179 14.90 -7.39 22.05
N ILE A 180 14.64 -8.20 21.05
CA ILE A 180 13.27 -8.56 20.65
C ILE A 180 12.94 -9.84 21.44
N VAL A 181 11.92 -9.78 22.30
CA VAL A 181 11.51 -10.82 23.24
C VAL A 181 10.19 -11.43 22.83
#